data_f7921fc8743ba770816dedf8e8089d32
#
_entry.id   f7921fc8743ba770816dedf8e8089d32
#
_cell.length_a   1.000
_cell.length_b   1.000
_cell.length_c   1.000
_cell.angle_alpha   90.00
_cell.angle_beta   90.00
_cell.angle_gamma   90.00
#
_symmetry.space_group_name_H-M   'P 1'
#
loop_
_entity.id
_entity.type
_entity.pdbx_description
1 polymer ?
#
loop_
_entity_poly.entity_id
_entity_poly.type
_entity_poly.pdbx_seq_one_letter_code
_entity_poly.pdbx_strand_id
1 'polypeptide(L)'
;MLEKIFPKIHAEGYKFLAIAIFITIFLYFLSTFLGLIGLVLSIWVYYFFRDPERISINDDNYLTSPADGEVLMVHEVNGPKELGLEGKKFTKISIFMNVFDCHVNRTPCEGKISEILYKPGKFLNASLDKASEENERNYYKIMNNHAEEVIVVQIAGLIARRIVCESTKDQQLQQGERIGMSRFGSRADVYFENYETLVKVGQKTIAGETLLAKR
;
A
#
# COMPACT_ATOMS: atom_id res chain seq x y z
N MET A 1 -8.05 -7.87 22.35
CA MET A 1 -6.66 -7.57 22.77
C MET A 1 -5.63 -8.46 22.05
N LEU A 2 -5.84 -9.77 21.95
CA LEU A 2 -4.94 -10.71 21.25
C LEU A 2 -4.77 -10.40 19.75
N GLU A 3 -5.82 -9.98 19.04
CA GLU A 3 -5.74 -9.62 17.62
C GLU A 3 -4.88 -8.39 17.33
N LYS A 4 -4.65 -7.50 18.31
CA LYS A 4 -3.71 -6.39 18.18
C LYS A 4 -2.25 -6.84 18.25
N ILE A 5 -1.98 -7.94 18.99
CA ILE A 5 -0.63 -8.51 19.14
C ILE A 5 -0.36 -9.50 18.01
N PHE A 6 -1.36 -10.30 17.64
CA PHE A 6 -1.29 -11.30 16.57
C PHE A 6 -2.35 -10.99 15.50
N PRO A 7 -2.09 -10.01 14.61
CA PRO A 7 -3.01 -9.68 13.55
C PRO A 7 -3.15 -10.86 12.57
N LYS A 8 -4.28 -10.93 11.87
CA LYS A 8 -4.47 -11.89 10.78
C LYS A 8 -3.34 -11.76 9.76
N ILE A 9 -3.04 -12.85 9.08
CA ILE A 9 -2.08 -12.86 7.98
C ILE A 9 -2.85 -12.72 6.67
N HIS A 10 -2.35 -11.88 5.78
CA HIS A 10 -2.82 -11.78 4.41
C HIS A 10 -2.65 -13.12 3.67
N ALA A 11 -3.60 -13.46 2.79
CA ALA A 11 -3.62 -14.75 2.07
C ALA A 11 -2.30 -15.06 1.35
N GLU A 12 -1.64 -14.05 0.78
CA GLU A 12 -0.34 -14.16 0.13
C GLU A 12 0.81 -14.55 1.08
N GLY A 13 0.65 -14.36 2.38
CA GLY A 13 1.67 -14.64 3.39
C GLY A 13 1.78 -16.12 3.79
N TYR A 14 0.70 -16.90 3.67
CA TYR A 14 0.71 -18.27 4.16
C TYR A 14 1.79 -19.15 3.53
N LYS A 15 2.02 -19.01 2.22
CA LYS A 15 3.06 -19.77 1.51
C LYS A 15 4.46 -19.42 2.02
N PHE A 16 4.73 -18.14 2.22
CA PHE A 16 6.04 -17.67 2.68
C PHE A 16 6.28 -18.06 4.14
N LEU A 17 5.27 -18.00 4.98
CA LEU A 17 5.36 -18.43 6.36
C LEU A 17 5.61 -19.96 6.46
N ALA A 18 4.90 -20.75 5.67
CA ALA A 18 5.12 -22.20 5.65
C ALA A 18 6.56 -22.55 5.21
N ILE A 19 7.08 -21.88 4.17
CA ILE A 19 8.47 -22.05 3.72
C ILE A 19 9.45 -21.61 4.82
N ALA A 20 9.21 -20.46 5.47
CA ALA A 20 10.08 -19.96 6.53
C ALA A 20 10.13 -20.92 7.72
N ILE A 21 8.98 -21.47 8.15
CA ILE A 21 8.91 -22.46 9.23
C ILE A 21 9.67 -23.74 8.84
N PHE A 22 9.46 -24.24 7.60
CA PHE A 22 10.18 -25.42 7.12
C PHE A 22 11.69 -25.23 7.14
N ILE A 23 12.17 -24.10 6.63
CA ILE A 23 13.60 -23.73 6.66
C ILE A 23 14.09 -23.63 8.12
N THR A 24 13.31 -23.04 9.02
CA THR A 24 13.66 -22.91 10.44
C THR A 24 13.88 -24.27 11.09
N ILE A 25 12.95 -25.21 10.85
CA ILE A 25 13.04 -26.57 11.37
C ILE A 25 14.32 -27.26 10.82
N PHE A 26 14.58 -27.14 9.53
CA PHE A 26 15.79 -27.69 8.92
C PHE A 26 17.07 -27.10 9.53
N LEU A 27 17.14 -25.79 9.69
CA LEU A 27 18.27 -25.09 10.33
C LEU A 27 18.47 -25.53 11.78
N TYR A 28 17.39 -25.78 12.52
CA TYR A 28 17.46 -26.27 13.89
C TYR A 28 18.12 -27.64 14.01
N PHE A 29 17.91 -28.55 13.03
CA PHE A 29 18.61 -29.83 12.97
C PHE A 29 20.11 -29.70 12.71
N LEU A 30 20.56 -28.62 12.07
CA LEU A 30 21.97 -28.34 11.83
C LEU A 30 22.64 -27.72 13.06
N SER A 31 21.97 -26.76 13.68
CA SER A 31 22.46 -26.05 14.88
C SER A 31 21.33 -25.28 15.56
N THR A 32 21.26 -25.33 16.88
CA THR A 32 20.33 -24.53 17.68
C THR A 32 20.46 -23.03 17.39
N PHE A 33 21.69 -22.54 17.19
CA PHE A 33 21.94 -21.13 16.86
C PHE A 33 21.31 -20.75 15.50
N LEU A 34 21.48 -21.57 14.46
CA LEU A 34 20.86 -21.37 13.15
C LEU A 34 19.34 -21.45 13.23
N GLY A 35 18.81 -22.38 14.03
CA GLY A 35 17.38 -22.48 14.29
C GLY A 35 16.79 -21.24 14.93
N LEU A 36 17.50 -20.61 15.87
CA LEU A 36 17.06 -19.34 16.49
C LEU A 36 17.04 -18.20 15.46
N ILE A 37 18.02 -18.11 14.57
CA ILE A 37 18.00 -17.14 13.47
C ILE A 37 16.79 -17.40 12.56
N GLY A 38 16.55 -18.64 12.18
CA GLY A 38 15.38 -19.04 11.39
C GLY A 38 14.05 -18.63 12.05
N LEU A 39 13.96 -18.83 13.38
CA LEU A 39 12.78 -18.42 14.14
C LEU A 39 12.53 -16.91 14.07
N VAL A 40 13.56 -16.09 14.28
CA VAL A 40 13.46 -14.62 14.17
C VAL A 40 13.01 -14.21 12.77
N LEU A 41 13.57 -14.82 11.72
CA LEU A 41 13.15 -14.56 10.34
C LEU A 41 11.71 -15.00 10.06
N SER A 42 11.27 -16.12 10.62
CA SER A 42 9.87 -16.60 10.49
C SER A 42 8.89 -15.66 11.18
N ILE A 43 9.25 -15.13 12.36
CA ILE A 43 8.45 -14.10 13.07
C ILE A 43 8.39 -12.82 12.22
N TRP A 44 9.50 -12.40 11.60
CA TRP A 44 9.51 -11.26 10.71
C TRP A 44 8.63 -11.47 9.48
N VAL A 45 8.68 -12.64 8.84
CA VAL A 45 7.80 -13.00 7.71
C VAL A 45 6.34 -12.94 8.13
N TYR A 46 5.97 -13.49 9.30
CA TYR A 46 4.63 -13.36 9.85
C TYR A 46 4.22 -11.89 9.98
N TYR A 47 5.08 -11.07 10.59
CA TYR A 47 4.82 -9.66 10.84
C TYR A 47 4.75 -8.83 9.56
N PHE A 48 5.55 -9.17 8.56
CA PHE A 48 5.52 -8.52 7.24
C PHE A 48 4.17 -8.71 6.54
N PHE A 49 3.63 -9.93 6.56
CA PHE A 49 2.35 -10.26 5.92
C PHE A 49 1.13 -10.02 6.81
N ARG A 50 1.27 -9.26 7.91
CA ARG A 50 0.14 -8.93 8.76
C ARG A 50 -0.91 -8.12 8.01
N ASP A 51 -2.17 -8.39 8.32
CA ASP A 51 -3.33 -7.67 7.82
C ASP A 51 -4.24 -7.28 8.99
N PRO A 52 -3.86 -6.24 9.76
CA PRO A 52 -4.64 -5.80 10.90
C PRO A 52 -5.98 -5.21 10.46
N GLU A 53 -7.01 -5.40 11.26
CA GLU A 53 -8.26 -4.65 11.10
C GLU A 53 -8.02 -3.17 11.37
N ARG A 54 -8.66 -2.30 10.56
CA ARG A 54 -8.55 -0.84 10.62
C ARG A 54 -9.92 -0.24 10.78
N ILE A 55 -9.99 0.90 11.47
CA ILE A 55 -11.23 1.64 11.68
C ILE A 55 -11.10 2.96 10.92
N SER A 56 -11.79 3.06 9.79
CA SER A 56 -11.85 4.29 9.00
C SER A 56 -12.93 5.23 9.52
N ILE A 57 -12.76 6.52 9.26
CA ILE A 57 -13.68 7.56 9.71
C ILE A 57 -15.06 7.45 9.03
N ASN A 58 -15.13 6.88 7.82
CA ASN A 58 -16.32 6.83 6.96
C ASN A 58 -16.97 8.22 6.76
N ASP A 59 -16.18 9.17 6.30
CA ASP A 59 -16.60 10.54 6.02
C ASP A 59 -16.03 10.97 4.67
N ASP A 60 -16.92 11.27 3.73
CA ASP A 60 -16.59 11.65 2.34
C ASP A 60 -15.80 12.96 2.23
N ASN A 61 -15.79 13.79 3.28
CA ASN A 61 -14.99 15.01 3.32
C ASN A 61 -13.50 14.75 3.57
N TYR A 62 -13.10 13.52 3.88
CA TYR A 62 -11.72 13.19 4.17
C TYR A 62 -11.19 12.07 3.28
N LEU A 63 -9.93 12.19 2.89
CA LEU A 63 -9.17 11.10 2.31
C LEU A 63 -8.27 10.47 3.37
N THR A 64 -8.35 9.14 3.52
CA THR A 64 -7.47 8.39 4.43
C THR A 64 -6.24 7.87 3.69
N SER A 65 -5.20 7.52 4.45
CA SER A 65 -3.98 6.94 3.87
C SER A 65 -4.26 5.56 3.23
N PRO A 66 -3.78 5.31 2.00
CA PRO A 66 -3.88 3.97 1.39
C PRO A 66 -2.80 3.02 1.90
N ALA A 67 -1.82 3.49 2.67
CA ALA A 67 -0.68 2.69 3.09
C ALA A 67 -0.18 3.06 4.49
N ASP A 68 0.38 2.07 5.21
CA ASP A 68 1.27 2.32 6.34
C ASP A 68 2.62 2.80 5.80
N GLY A 69 3.23 3.81 6.41
CA GLY A 69 4.54 4.25 5.97
C GLY A 69 4.88 5.68 6.34
N GLU A 70 5.74 6.27 5.54
CA GLU A 70 6.19 7.65 5.71
C GLU A 70 5.89 8.49 4.48
N VAL A 71 5.33 9.68 4.67
CA VAL A 71 5.07 10.63 3.58
C VAL A 71 6.42 11.12 3.04
N LEU A 72 6.71 10.76 1.79
CA LEU A 72 7.93 11.21 1.09
C LEU A 72 7.76 12.56 0.42
N MET A 73 6.59 12.79 -0.17
CA MET A 73 6.33 13.95 -1.04
C MET A 73 4.87 14.38 -0.94
N VAL A 74 4.68 15.71 -1.02
CA VAL A 74 3.38 16.36 -1.15
C VAL A 74 3.56 17.51 -2.13
N HIS A 75 3.05 17.41 -3.36
CA HIS A 75 3.17 18.48 -4.35
C HIS A 75 2.12 18.36 -5.46
N GLU A 76 1.91 19.45 -6.19
CA GLU A 76 1.05 19.47 -7.37
C GLU A 76 1.77 18.87 -8.57
N VAL A 77 1.08 18.03 -9.31
CA VAL A 77 1.57 17.36 -10.53
C VAL A 77 0.48 17.27 -11.60
N ASN A 78 0.88 16.96 -12.81
CA ASN A 78 -0.07 16.51 -13.81
C ASN A 78 -0.55 15.09 -13.46
N GLY A 79 -1.78 14.78 -13.82
CA GLY A 79 -2.33 13.43 -13.63
C GLY A 79 -1.56 12.36 -14.40
N PRO A 80 -1.74 11.09 -14.02
CA PRO A 80 -1.07 9.97 -14.68
C PRO A 80 -1.42 9.90 -16.17
N LYS A 81 -0.39 9.94 -17.02
CA LYS A 81 -0.55 9.82 -18.48
C LYS A 81 -1.13 8.47 -18.91
N GLU A 82 -0.87 7.43 -18.13
CA GLU A 82 -1.38 6.09 -18.36
C GLU A 82 -2.92 6.04 -18.30
N LEU A 83 -3.53 6.97 -17.57
CA LEU A 83 -4.99 7.12 -17.46
C LEU A 83 -5.54 8.25 -18.34
N GLY A 84 -4.69 8.86 -19.21
CA GLY A 84 -5.07 9.97 -20.07
C GLY A 84 -5.37 11.27 -19.31
N LEU A 85 -4.73 11.48 -18.15
CA LEU A 85 -5.01 12.60 -17.26
C LEU A 85 -3.87 13.64 -17.20
N GLU A 86 -2.91 13.60 -18.11
CA GLU A 86 -1.75 14.51 -18.15
C GLU A 86 -2.12 15.99 -18.30
N GLY A 87 -3.30 16.30 -18.81
CA GLY A 87 -3.82 17.67 -18.93
C GLY A 87 -4.48 18.21 -17.67
N LYS A 88 -4.66 17.38 -16.64
CA LYS A 88 -5.37 17.70 -15.41
C LYS A 88 -4.40 17.79 -14.24
N LYS A 89 -4.55 18.80 -13.38
CA LYS A 89 -3.70 19.01 -12.20
C LYS A 89 -4.26 18.25 -11.00
N PHE A 90 -3.37 17.62 -10.27
CA PHE A 90 -3.68 16.89 -9.03
C PHE A 90 -2.69 17.24 -7.94
N THR A 91 -3.13 17.23 -6.71
CA THR A 91 -2.23 17.08 -5.56
C THR A 91 -1.84 15.62 -5.45
N LYS A 92 -0.54 15.33 -5.38
CA LYS A 92 0.01 14.01 -5.17
C LYS A 92 0.65 13.89 -3.79
N ILE A 93 0.26 12.86 -3.05
CA ILE A 93 0.94 12.43 -1.82
C ILE A 93 1.56 11.07 -2.08
N SER A 94 2.86 10.95 -1.80
CA SER A 94 3.62 9.71 -1.95
C SER A 94 3.98 9.15 -0.58
N ILE A 95 3.68 7.87 -0.33
CA ILE A 95 3.89 7.19 0.96
C ILE A 95 4.81 6.00 0.74
N PHE A 96 5.95 5.97 1.39
CA PHE A 96 6.92 4.88 1.33
C PHE A 96 6.66 3.87 2.45
N MET A 97 6.54 2.62 2.06
CA MET A 97 6.39 1.48 2.96
C MET A 97 7.74 0.78 3.11
N ASN A 98 8.36 0.84 4.27
CA ASN A 98 9.59 0.09 4.55
C ASN A 98 9.24 -1.37 4.91
N VAL A 99 10.27 -2.24 5.00
CA VAL A 99 10.07 -3.69 5.22
C VAL A 99 9.46 -4.08 6.58
N PHE A 100 9.24 -3.13 7.47
CA PHE A 100 8.57 -3.33 8.77
C PHE A 100 7.14 -2.77 8.79
N ASP A 101 6.75 -1.99 7.77
CA ASP A 101 5.41 -1.46 7.66
C ASP A 101 4.42 -2.54 7.18
N CYS A 102 3.12 -2.32 7.36
CA CYS A 102 2.10 -3.18 6.78
C CYS A 102 1.96 -2.85 5.29
N HIS A 103 1.98 -3.87 4.45
CA HIS A 103 1.96 -3.70 2.99
C HIS A 103 0.59 -3.91 2.35
N VAL A 104 -0.46 -4.14 3.14
CA VAL A 104 -1.84 -4.15 2.66
C VAL A 104 -2.28 -2.72 2.37
N ASN A 105 -2.69 -2.47 1.13
CA ASN A 105 -3.17 -1.17 0.70
C ASN A 105 -4.69 -1.08 0.78
N ARG A 106 -5.18 0.13 1.09
CA ARG A 106 -6.61 0.41 1.31
C ARG A 106 -7.07 1.59 0.48
N THR A 107 -8.38 1.62 0.16
CA THR A 107 -8.96 2.79 -0.52
C THR A 107 -8.98 4.01 0.40
N PRO A 108 -8.60 5.20 -0.11
CA PRO A 108 -8.63 6.44 0.67
C PRO A 108 -10.02 7.02 0.88
N CYS A 109 -11.00 6.62 0.08
CA CYS A 109 -12.36 7.14 0.12
C CYS A 109 -13.38 6.05 -0.21
N GLU A 110 -14.63 6.29 0.12
CA GLU A 110 -15.73 5.55 -0.46
C GLU A 110 -15.90 5.91 -1.94
N GLY A 111 -16.28 4.93 -2.77
CA GLY A 111 -16.51 5.18 -4.20
C GLY A 111 -16.46 3.93 -5.05
N LYS A 112 -16.65 4.14 -6.35
CA LYS A 112 -16.65 3.07 -7.35
C LYS A 112 -15.32 3.06 -8.12
N ILE A 113 -14.72 1.90 -8.28
CA ILE A 113 -13.55 1.73 -9.16
C ILE A 113 -14.00 1.88 -10.61
N SER A 114 -13.63 2.98 -11.25
CA SER A 114 -13.94 3.23 -12.66
C SER A 114 -12.96 2.53 -13.61
N GLU A 115 -11.69 2.41 -13.18
CA GLU A 115 -10.64 1.78 -13.96
C GLU A 115 -9.56 1.16 -13.07
N ILE A 116 -9.01 0.02 -13.51
CA ILE A 116 -7.78 -0.58 -12.98
C ILE A 116 -6.84 -0.77 -14.16
N LEU A 117 -5.61 -0.24 -14.03
CA LEU A 117 -4.60 -0.35 -15.06
C LEU A 117 -3.29 -0.85 -14.47
N TYR A 118 -2.87 -2.05 -14.86
CA TYR A 118 -1.56 -2.59 -14.53
C TYR A 118 -0.54 -2.20 -15.60
N LYS A 119 0.62 -1.73 -15.18
CA LYS A 119 1.74 -1.40 -16.05
C LYS A 119 3.00 -2.15 -15.62
N PRO A 120 3.53 -3.06 -16.43
CA PRO A 120 4.81 -3.69 -16.17
C PRO A 120 5.92 -2.64 -16.19
N GLY A 121 6.97 -2.85 -15.41
CA GLY A 121 8.07 -1.90 -15.30
C GLY A 121 9.30 -2.48 -14.64
N LYS A 122 10.20 -1.60 -14.22
CA LYS A 122 11.42 -1.92 -13.47
C LYS A 122 11.14 -2.10 -11.98
N PHE A 123 12.18 -2.44 -11.24
CA PHE A 123 12.16 -2.59 -9.78
C PHE A 123 13.27 -1.74 -9.16
N LEU A 124 13.17 -0.42 -9.33
CA LEU A 124 14.08 0.55 -8.70
C LEU A 124 13.67 0.78 -7.25
N ASN A 125 14.56 1.40 -6.46
CA ASN A 125 14.21 1.81 -5.11
C ASN A 125 12.99 2.75 -5.14
N ALA A 126 11.89 2.35 -4.49
CA ALA A 126 10.61 3.06 -4.53
C ALA A 126 10.66 4.45 -3.88
N SER A 127 11.68 4.76 -3.06
CA SER A 127 11.88 6.10 -2.49
C SER A 127 12.34 7.14 -3.50
N LEU A 128 12.82 6.72 -4.68
CA LEU A 128 13.29 7.63 -5.73
C LEU A 128 12.12 8.15 -6.57
N ASP A 129 12.21 9.41 -7.02
CA ASP A 129 11.20 10.02 -7.90
C ASP A 129 10.98 9.23 -9.19
N LYS A 130 12.06 8.76 -9.80
CA LYS A 130 12.03 7.95 -11.03
C LYS A 130 11.23 6.64 -10.86
N ALA A 131 11.06 6.13 -9.65
CA ALA A 131 10.26 4.94 -9.41
C ALA A 131 8.79 5.13 -9.80
N SER A 132 8.26 6.35 -9.69
CA SER A 132 6.90 6.68 -10.14
C SER A 132 6.68 6.46 -11.64
N GLU A 133 7.73 6.55 -12.43
CA GLU A 133 7.62 6.50 -13.89
C GLU A 133 8.14 5.20 -14.50
N GLU A 134 9.12 4.56 -13.87
CA GLU A 134 9.81 3.41 -14.44
C GLU A 134 9.43 2.06 -13.81
N ASN A 135 9.01 2.05 -12.54
CA ASN A 135 8.70 0.81 -11.84
C ASN A 135 7.37 0.19 -12.27
N GLU A 136 7.23 -1.11 -12.02
CA GLU A 136 5.96 -1.83 -12.10
C GLU A 136 4.92 -1.15 -11.23
N ARG A 137 3.72 -0.90 -11.77
CA ARG A 137 2.65 -0.13 -11.14
C ARG A 137 1.29 -0.73 -11.39
N ASN A 138 0.39 -0.48 -10.44
CA ASN A 138 -1.03 -0.75 -10.60
C ASN A 138 -1.82 0.49 -10.17
N TYR A 139 -2.66 0.99 -11.06
CA TYR A 139 -3.49 2.17 -10.87
C TYR A 139 -4.91 1.74 -10.54
N TYR A 140 -5.49 2.38 -9.51
CA TYR A 140 -6.92 2.33 -9.21
C TYR A 140 -7.47 3.74 -9.41
N LYS A 141 -8.35 3.92 -10.38
CA LYS A 141 -9.10 5.14 -10.58
C LYS A 141 -10.45 4.98 -9.91
N ILE A 142 -10.68 5.74 -8.85
CA ILE A 142 -11.86 5.65 -8.00
C ILE A 142 -12.68 6.92 -8.22
N MET A 143 -13.96 6.75 -8.54
CA MET A 143 -14.93 7.85 -8.56
C MET A 143 -15.59 7.90 -7.19
N ASN A 144 -15.33 8.97 -6.42
CA ASN A 144 -15.87 9.14 -5.08
C ASN A 144 -17.34 9.61 -5.12
N ASN A 145 -18.00 9.73 -3.97
CA ASN A 145 -19.39 10.15 -3.87
C ASN A 145 -19.62 11.63 -4.27
N HIS A 146 -18.56 12.44 -4.40
CA HIS A 146 -18.61 13.79 -4.93
C HIS A 146 -18.42 13.87 -6.45
N ALA A 147 -18.40 12.73 -7.14
CA ALA A 147 -18.10 12.60 -8.58
C ALA A 147 -16.70 13.13 -8.95
N GLU A 148 -15.73 13.01 -8.03
CA GLU A 148 -14.33 13.38 -8.23
C GLU A 148 -13.44 12.14 -8.37
N GLU A 149 -12.38 12.29 -9.15
CA GLU A 149 -11.42 11.21 -9.38
C GLU A 149 -10.36 11.20 -8.29
N VAL A 150 -10.29 10.12 -7.54
CA VAL A 150 -9.19 9.81 -6.62
C VAL A 150 -8.42 8.63 -7.20
N ILE A 151 -7.10 8.80 -7.38
CA ILE A 151 -6.28 7.77 -8.00
C ILE A 151 -5.29 7.25 -6.97
N VAL A 152 -5.28 5.94 -6.78
CA VAL A 152 -4.27 5.24 -5.96
C VAL A 152 -3.35 4.47 -6.89
N VAL A 153 -2.04 4.63 -6.71
CA VAL A 153 -1.04 3.92 -7.50
C VAL A 153 -0.17 3.10 -6.57
N GLN A 154 -0.23 1.79 -6.70
CA GLN A 154 0.74 0.89 -6.08
C GLN A 154 1.99 0.86 -6.95
N ILE A 155 3.17 1.08 -6.36
CA ILE A 155 4.45 1.12 -7.06
C ILE A 155 5.37 0.09 -6.41
N ALA A 156 5.82 -0.89 -7.19
CA ALA A 156 6.76 -1.90 -6.73
C ALA A 156 8.12 -1.29 -6.40
N GLY A 157 8.83 -1.89 -5.47
CA GLY A 157 10.17 -1.47 -5.09
C GLY A 157 11.25 -2.48 -5.47
N LEU A 158 12.47 -2.26 -4.99
CA LEU A 158 13.67 -3.04 -5.36
C LEU A 158 13.57 -4.53 -5.02
N ILE A 159 12.96 -4.85 -3.88
CA ILE A 159 12.87 -6.22 -3.35
C ILE A 159 11.52 -6.84 -3.74
N ALA A 160 10.47 -6.04 -3.80
CA ALA A 160 9.14 -6.45 -4.21
C ALA A 160 9.09 -6.63 -5.72
N ARG A 161 8.88 -7.82 -6.16
CA ARG A 161 8.69 -8.12 -7.59
C ARG A 161 7.24 -8.52 -7.89
N ARG A 162 6.28 -8.01 -7.11
CA ARG A 162 4.87 -8.29 -7.36
C ARG A 162 3.95 -7.32 -6.62
N ILE A 163 3.01 -6.77 -7.36
CA ILE A 163 1.82 -6.09 -6.87
C ILE A 163 0.67 -7.09 -6.92
N VAL A 164 -0.09 -7.19 -5.84
CA VAL A 164 -1.32 -7.99 -5.76
C VAL A 164 -2.49 -7.02 -5.81
N CYS A 165 -3.29 -7.13 -6.85
CA CYS A 165 -4.55 -6.42 -7.00
C CYS A 165 -5.68 -7.34 -6.53
N GLU A 166 -6.48 -6.92 -5.55
CA GLU A 166 -7.59 -7.70 -5.00
C GLU A 166 -8.95 -7.15 -5.38
N SER A 167 -8.97 -5.99 -6.01
CA SER A 167 -10.20 -5.34 -6.46
C SER A 167 -10.44 -5.55 -7.96
N THR A 168 -11.69 -5.36 -8.35
CA THR A 168 -12.13 -5.46 -9.75
C THR A 168 -12.72 -4.13 -10.23
N LYS A 169 -12.70 -3.90 -11.54
CA LYS A 169 -13.40 -2.77 -12.14
C LYS A 169 -14.89 -2.84 -11.80
N ASP A 170 -15.49 -1.68 -11.61
CA ASP A 170 -16.90 -1.48 -11.23
C ASP A 170 -17.24 -1.89 -9.78
N GLN A 171 -16.27 -2.36 -8.98
CA GLN A 171 -16.48 -2.64 -7.57
C GLN A 171 -16.76 -1.36 -6.79
N GLN A 172 -17.79 -1.41 -5.93
CA GLN A 172 -18.04 -0.37 -4.92
C GLN A 172 -17.18 -0.67 -3.70
N LEU A 173 -16.47 0.35 -3.21
CA LEU A 173 -15.59 0.26 -2.04
C LEU A 173 -16.06 1.20 -0.95
N GLN A 174 -15.94 0.76 0.30
CA GLN A 174 -16.07 1.62 1.46
C GLN A 174 -14.69 2.18 1.86
N GLN A 175 -14.66 3.38 2.43
CA GLN A 175 -13.42 4.02 2.88
C GLN A 175 -12.61 3.09 3.80
N GLY A 176 -11.32 2.90 3.52
CA GLY A 176 -10.43 2.02 4.26
C GLY A 176 -10.55 0.52 3.92
N GLU A 177 -11.39 0.14 2.94
CA GLU A 177 -11.46 -1.23 2.45
C GLU A 177 -10.16 -1.64 1.73
N ARG A 178 -9.80 -2.92 1.82
CA ARG A 178 -8.60 -3.48 1.19
C ARG A 178 -8.72 -3.45 -0.33
N ILE A 179 -7.67 -3.01 -1.02
CA ILE A 179 -7.61 -3.00 -2.50
C ILE A 179 -6.49 -3.86 -3.04
N GLY A 180 -5.60 -4.34 -2.19
CA GLY A 180 -4.51 -5.21 -2.58
C GLY A 180 -3.30 -5.09 -1.67
N MET A 181 -2.18 -5.65 -2.12
CA MET A 181 -0.92 -5.67 -1.36
C MET A 181 0.28 -5.44 -2.28
N SER A 182 1.24 -4.67 -1.83
CA SER A 182 2.56 -4.56 -2.46
C SER A 182 3.59 -5.32 -1.62
N ARG A 183 4.52 -6.07 -2.25
CA ARG A 183 5.50 -6.86 -1.48
C ARG A 183 6.84 -6.13 -1.38
N PHE A 184 7.41 -6.05 -0.17
CA PHE A 184 8.79 -5.66 0.18
C PHE A 184 9.29 -4.31 -0.34
N GLY A 185 9.17 -3.27 0.49
CA GLY A 185 9.73 -1.95 0.23
C GLY A 185 9.13 -1.30 -1.01
N SER A 186 7.92 -0.83 -0.90
CA SER A 186 7.11 -0.29 -1.97
C SER A 186 6.66 1.14 -1.67
N ARG A 187 5.92 1.74 -2.57
CA ARG A 187 5.34 3.06 -2.42
C ARG A 187 3.89 3.08 -2.90
N ALA A 188 3.07 3.86 -2.24
CA ALA A 188 1.73 4.18 -2.69
C ALA A 188 1.64 5.68 -2.98
N ASP A 189 1.18 6.06 -4.16
CA ASP A 189 0.88 7.43 -4.51
C ASP A 189 -0.63 7.64 -4.54
N VAL A 190 -1.10 8.76 -3.99
CA VAL A 190 -2.50 9.19 -4.06
C VAL A 190 -2.57 10.49 -4.81
N TYR A 191 -3.47 10.57 -5.80
CA TYR A 191 -3.74 11.79 -6.56
C TYR A 191 -5.19 12.19 -6.32
N PHE A 192 -5.41 13.47 -6.05
CA PHE A 192 -6.73 14.03 -5.81
C PHE A 192 -6.78 15.53 -6.15
N GLU A 193 -8.00 16.07 -6.28
CA GLU A 193 -8.29 17.48 -6.47
C GLU A 193 -9.25 17.96 -5.38
N ASN A 194 -9.39 19.26 -5.21
CA ASN A 194 -10.38 19.91 -4.34
C ASN A 194 -10.31 19.52 -2.85
N TYR A 195 -9.16 19.03 -2.39
CA TYR A 195 -8.88 18.72 -0.99
C TYR A 195 -7.65 19.48 -0.52
N GLU A 196 -7.69 19.96 0.71
CA GLU A 196 -6.55 20.55 1.42
C GLU A 196 -5.75 19.43 2.12
N THR A 197 -4.43 19.44 1.97
CA THR A 197 -3.55 18.43 2.59
C THR A 197 -3.42 18.65 4.10
N LEU A 198 -3.57 17.57 4.86
CA LEU A 198 -3.44 17.57 6.33
C LEU A 198 -2.10 17.00 6.81
N VAL A 199 -1.32 16.39 5.93
CA VAL A 199 -0.05 15.75 6.27
C VAL A 199 1.14 16.51 5.70
N LYS A 200 2.32 16.27 6.32
CA LYS A 200 3.60 16.85 5.89
C LYS A 200 4.61 15.75 5.61
N VAL A 201 5.59 16.08 4.78
CA VAL A 201 6.75 15.19 4.50
C VAL A 201 7.43 14.77 5.81
N GLY A 202 7.76 13.50 5.92
CA GLY A 202 8.33 12.85 7.11
C GLY A 202 7.30 12.34 8.12
N GLN A 203 6.01 12.63 7.95
CA GLN A 203 4.95 12.15 8.84
C GLN A 203 4.67 10.66 8.59
N LYS A 204 4.48 9.90 9.68
CA LYS A 204 4.03 8.50 9.61
C LYS A 204 2.54 8.42 9.36
N THR A 205 2.14 7.44 8.56
CA THR A 205 0.75 7.16 8.21
C THR A 205 0.37 5.72 8.53
N ILE A 206 -0.92 5.52 8.77
CA ILE A 206 -1.57 4.23 8.98
C ILE A 206 -2.69 4.11 7.95
N ALA A 207 -2.64 3.02 7.15
CA ALA A 207 -3.63 2.75 6.09
C ALA A 207 -5.06 2.69 6.65
N GLY A 208 -5.97 3.42 6.01
CA GLY A 208 -7.38 3.51 6.39
C GLY A 208 -7.68 4.37 7.62
N GLU A 209 -6.67 4.86 8.37
CA GLU A 209 -6.89 5.61 9.62
C GLU A 209 -6.33 7.03 9.57
N THR A 210 -5.12 7.24 9.03
CA THR A 210 -4.53 8.59 8.97
C THR A 210 -5.24 9.44 7.92
N LEU A 211 -5.72 10.62 8.34
CA LEU A 211 -6.33 11.60 7.43
C LEU A 211 -5.23 12.28 6.62
N LEU A 212 -5.27 12.12 5.28
CA LEU A 212 -4.32 12.73 4.35
C LEU A 212 -4.76 14.11 3.90
N ALA A 213 -6.06 14.27 3.65
CA ALA A 213 -6.60 15.50 3.10
C ALA A 213 -8.07 15.70 3.52
N LYS A 214 -8.51 16.94 3.49
CA LYS A 214 -9.88 17.37 3.79
C LYS A 214 -10.41 18.23 2.64
N ARG A 215 -11.66 18.02 2.29
CA ARG A 215 -12.41 18.84 1.33
C ARG A 215 -12.85 20.15 1.93
#